data_1fdf55a62b9374c6a97c062569e5248a
#
_entry.id   1fdf55a62b9374c6a97c062569e5248a
#
_cell.length_a   1.000
_cell.length_b   1.000
_cell.length_c   1.000
_cell.angle_alpha   90.00
_cell.angle_beta   90.00
_cell.angle_gamma   90.00
#
_symmetry.space_group_name_H-M   'P 1'
#
loop_
_entity.id
_entity.type
_entity.pdbx_description
1 polymer ?
#
loop_
_entity_poly.entity_id
_entity_poly.type
_entity_poly.pdbx_seq_one_letter_code
_entity_poly.pdbx_strand_id
1 'polypeptide(L)'
;MAILLCLIFSKYFYLVSLSSYYTFYLIDTFHVSIQQAQVMLFVFLAAVAAGTFLGGPLTDRFGAKFVIWGSILGVLPFTLLLPHLGLTGTIINSIAIGLVISSAFSAMVVYAQELTPGNVGAVAGLFFGLSFGLGGIGAALLGAIADRTSIGFVYQICAFLPAIGLLGALLPNPRAGPEVAAIAKPPAV
;
A
#
# COMPACT_ATOMS: atom_id res chain seq x y z
N MET A 1 -4.32 -8.45 14.71
CA MET A 1 -5.23 -8.49 13.53
C MET A 1 -5.86 -7.13 13.20
N ALA A 2 -6.60 -6.47 14.09
CA ALA A 2 -7.26 -5.18 13.80
C ALA A 2 -6.33 -4.10 13.23
N ILE A 3 -5.14 -3.93 13.78
CA ILE A 3 -4.15 -2.97 13.29
C ILE A 3 -3.73 -3.28 11.84
N LEU A 4 -3.49 -4.57 11.51
CA LEU A 4 -3.16 -4.96 10.14
C LEU A 4 -4.30 -4.66 9.15
N LEU A 5 -5.55 -4.88 9.56
CA LEU A 5 -6.71 -4.56 8.74
C LEU A 5 -6.83 -3.03 8.52
N CYS A 6 -6.58 -2.22 9.55
CA CYS A 6 -6.51 -0.76 9.39
C CYS A 6 -5.38 -0.31 8.44
N LEU A 7 -4.22 -0.95 8.53
CA LEU A 7 -3.09 -0.65 7.66
C LEU A 7 -3.38 -1.00 6.20
N ILE A 8 -3.99 -2.16 5.95
CA ILE A 8 -4.42 -2.57 4.63
C ILE A 8 -5.47 -1.60 4.09
N PHE A 9 -6.49 -1.28 4.89
CA PHE A 9 -7.51 -0.31 4.51
C PHE A 9 -6.88 1.01 4.05
N SER A 10 -6.04 1.62 4.89
CA SER A 10 -5.37 2.89 4.58
C SER A 10 -4.58 2.84 3.28
N LYS A 11 -3.77 1.80 3.09
CA LYS A 11 -2.91 1.63 1.91
C LYS A 11 -3.70 1.34 0.64
N TYR A 12 -4.66 0.42 0.72
CA TYR A 12 -5.47 0.08 -0.45
C TYR A 12 -6.38 1.22 -0.87
N PHE A 13 -6.93 1.96 0.08
CA PHE A 13 -7.73 3.13 -0.22
C PHE A 13 -6.91 4.19 -0.98
N TYR A 14 -5.66 4.42 -0.54
CA TYR A 14 -4.75 5.32 -1.24
C TYR A 14 -4.32 4.77 -2.62
N LEU A 15 -3.99 3.48 -2.71
CA LEU A 15 -3.61 2.84 -3.97
C LEU A 15 -4.75 2.91 -4.99
N VAL A 16 -5.99 2.68 -4.55
CA VAL A 16 -7.18 2.77 -5.40
C VAL A 16 -7.45 4.21 -5.82
N SER A 17 -7.24 5.20 -4.96
CA SER A 17 -7.35 6.61 -5.35
C SER A 17 -6.41 6.95 -6.50
N LEU A 18 -5.15 6.50 -6.42
CA LEU A 18 -4.18 6.68 -7.50
C LEU A 18 -4.57 5.90 -8.76
N SER A 19 -4.88 4.61 -8.65
CA SER A 19 -5.16 3.80 -9.84
C SER A 19 -6.46 4.21 -10.56
N SER A 20 -7.49 4.63 -9.82
CA SER A 20 -8.80 4.99 -10.41
C SER A 20 -8.85 6.43 -10.92
N TYR A 21 -8.17 7.36 -10.24
CA TYR A 21 -8.30 8.79 -10.53
C TYR A 21 -7.04 9.43 -11.11
N TYR A 22 -5.94 8.71 -11.26
CA TYR A 22 -4.66 9.25 -11.74
C TYR A 22 -4.77 9.85 -13.15
N THR A 23 -5.44 9.16 -14.05
CA THR A 23 -5.67 9.66 -15.41
C THR A 23 -6.43 10.99 -15.39
N PHE A 24 -7.50 11.06 -14.59
CA PHE A 24 -8.31 12.28 -14.46
C PHE A 24 -7.50 13.42 -13.81
N TYR A 25 -6.73 13.12 -12.78
CA TYR A 25 -5.84 14.09 -12.13
C TYR A 25 -4.83 14.69 -13.12
N LEU A 26 -4.19 13.83 -13.94
CA LEU A 26 -3.21 14.29 -14.92
C LEU A 26 -3.85 15.15 -16.02
N ILE A 27 -5.04 14.80 -16.48
CA ILE A 27 -5.75 15.58 -17.50
C ILE A 27 -6.21 16.92 -16.92
N ASP A 28 -6.80 16.92 -15.73
CA ASP A 28 -7.33 18.12 -15.08
C ASP A 28 -6.23 19.10 -14.69
N THR A 29 -5.14 18.58 -14.09
CA THR A 29 -4.06 19.42 -13.55
C THR A 29 -3.04 19.87 -14.60
N PHE A 30 -2.69 18.98 -15.54
CA PHE A 30 -1.59 19.20 -16.50
C PHE A 30 -2.04 19.31 -17.95
N HIS A 31 -3.36 19.18 -18.22
CA HIS A 31 -3.94 19.28 -19.56
C HIS A 31 -3.30 18.34 -20.60
N VAL A 32 -2.81 17.17 -20.14
CA VAL A 32 -2.25 16.14 -21.03
C VAL A 32 -3.36 15.41 -21.80
N SER A 33 -3.01 14.81 -22.92
CA SER A 33 -3.96 13.97 -23.67
C SER A 33 -4.34 12.70 -22.89
N ILE A 34 -5.52 12.16 -23.16
CA ILE A 34 -6.00 10.90 -22.55
C ILE A 34 -4.96 9.78 -22.75
N GLN A 35 -4.39 9.69 -23.95
CA GLN A 35 -3.41 8.66 -24.27
C GLN A 35 -2.13 8.81 -23.45
N GLN A 36 -1.62 10.03 -23.26
CA GLN A 36 -0.46 10.28 -22.41
C GLN A 36 -0.76 9.93 -20.97
N ALA A 37 -1.93 10.32 -20.43
CA ALA A 37 -2.32 10.02 -19.06
C ALA A 37 -2.44 8.49 -18.83
N GLN A 38 -2.96 7.73 -19.81
CA GLN A 38 -3.02 6.28 -19.73
C GLN A 38 -1.64 5.61 -19.74
N VAL A 39 -0.69 6.11 -20.54
CA VAL A 39 0.70 5.61 -20.51
C VAL A 39 1.33 5.88 -19.13
N MET A 40 1.09 7.05 -18.55
CA MET A 40 1.60 7.37 -17.20
C MET A 40 0.95 6.49 -16.13
N LEU A 41 -0.35 6.19 -16.24
CA LEU A 41 -1.02 5.22 -15.39
C LEU A 41 -0.41 3.82 -15.53
N PHE A 42 -0.12 3.39 -16.76
CA PHE A 42 0.55 2.10 -17.01
C PHE A 42 1.91 2.04 -16.32
N VAL A 43 2.73 3.10 -16.41
CA VAL A 43 4.03 3.19 -15.74
C VAL A 43 3.87 3.09 -14.22
N PHE A 44 2.88 3.76 -13.65
CA PHE A 44 2.55 3.65 -12.23
C PHE A 44 2.17 2.21 -11.84
N LEU A 45 1.28 1.56 -12.60
CA LEU A 45 0.85 0.19 -12.33
C LEU A 45 1.99 -0.83 -12.51
N ALA A 46 2.90 -0.60 -13.45
CA ALA A 46 4.12 -1.39 -13.59
C ALA A 46 5.04 -1.26 -12.36
N ALA A 47 5.16 -0.04 -11.81
CA ALA A 47 5.88 0.19 -10.56
C ALA A 47 5.21 -0.51 -9.36
N VAL A 48 3.87 -0.52 -9.31
CA VAL A 48 3.08 -1.27 -8.30
C VAL A 48 3.39 -2.77 -8.39
N ALA A 49 3.37 -3.33 -9.59
CA ALA A 49 3.69 -4.75 -9.82
C ALA A 49 5.13 -5.08 -9.40
N ALA A 50 6.09 -4.26 -9.81
CA ALA A 50 7.49 -4.41 -9.43
C ALA A 50 7.68 -4.30 -7.90
N GLY A 51 7.02 -3.36 -7.24
CA GLY A 51 7.05 -3.18 -5.78
C GLY A 51 6.49 -4.40 -5.04
N THR A 52 5.40 -4.98 -5.53
CA THR A 52 4.83 -6.21 -4.96
C THR A 52 5.79 -7.39 -5.09
N PHE A 53 6.42 -7.53 -6.25
CA PHE A 53 7.42 -8.58 -6.49
C PHE A 53 8.64 -8.42 -5.58
N LEU A 54 9.17 -7.20 -5.45
CA LEU A 54 10.32 -6.90 -4.59
C LEU A 54 9.99 -7.02 -3.10
N GLY A 55 8.74 -6.85 -2.73
CA GLY A 55 8.27 -6.96 -1.34
C GLY A 55 8.52 -8.33 -0.71
N GLY A 56 8.45 -9.43 -1.47
CA GLY A 56 8.76 -10.78 -1.00
C GLY A 56 10.21 -10.89 -0.50
N PRO A 57 11.22 -10.76 -1.37
CA PRO A 57 12.63 -10.80 -0.98
C PRO A 57 13.02 -9.81 0.11
N LEU A 58 12.42 -8.60 0.12
CA LEU A 58 12.66 -7.64 1.19
C LEU A 58 12.12 -8.16 2.54
N THR A 59 10.94 -8.78 2.53
CA THR A 59 10.34 -9.37 3.73
C THR A 59 11.19 -10.51 4.28
N ASP A 60 11.71 -11.37 3.41
CA ASP A 60 12.58 -12.48 3.80
C ASP A 60 13.90 -11.97 4.43
N ARG A 61 14.46 -10.89 3.88
CA ARG A 61 15.74 -10.34 4.34
C ARG A 61 15.64 -9.48 5.59
N PHE A 62 14.64 -8.58 5.65
CA PHE A 62 14.54 -7.57 6.72
C PHE A 62 13.43 -7.87 7.73
N GLY A 63 12.54 -8.82 7.42
CA GLY A 63 11.39 -9.17 8.22
C GLY A 63 10.15 -8.32 7.89
N ALA A 64 8.97 -8.94 8.00
CA ALA A 64 7.70 -8.34 7.60
C ALA A 64 7.42 -7.01 8.31
N LYS A 65 7.66 -6.92 9.61
CA LYS A 65 7.43 -5.69 10.39
C LYS A 65 8.25 -4.51 9.87
N PHE A 66 9.53 -4.73 9.55
CA PHE A 66 10.41 -3.68 9.04
C PHE A 66 9.96 -3.19 7.66
N VAL A 67 9.57 -4.10 6.76
CA VAL A 67 9.07 -3.75 5.42
C VAL A 67 7.76 -2.98 5.50
N ILE A 68 6.84 -3.38 6.37
CA ILE A 68 5.58 -2.66 6.61
C ILE A 68 5.88 -1.22 7.06
N TRP A 69 6.74 -1.06 8.06
CA TRP A 69 7.14 0.25 8.57
C TRP A 69 7.85 1.12 7.53
N GLY A 70 8.87 0.55 6.89
CA GLY A 70 9.64 1.24 5.86
C GLY A 70 8.78 1.72 4.70
N SER A 71 7.79 0.91 4.31
CA SER A 71 6.86 1.28 3.25
C SER A 71 5.90 2.40 3.66
N ILE A 72 5.47 2.46 4.92
CA ILE A 72 4.55 3.50 5.42
C ILE A 72 5.28 4.82 5.57
N LEU A 73 6.41 4.82 6.29
CA LEU A 73 7.22 6.01 6.48
C LEU A 73 7.85 6.49 5.17
N GLY A 74 8.29 5.53 4.34
CA GLY A 74 8.91 5.84 3.05
C GLY A 74 7.96 6.43 2.04
N VAL A 75 6.67 6.09 2.06
CA VAL A 75 5.71 6.64 1.11
C VAL A 75 5.17 8.03 1.53
N LEU A 76 5.13 8.34 2.82
CA LEU A 76 4.57 9.60 3.34
C LEU A 76 5.13 10.86 2.68
N PRO A 77 6.46 11.06 2.56
CA PRO A 77 6.99 12.26 1.93
C PRO A 77 6.58 12.36 0.46
N PHE A 78 6.51 11.25 -0.24
CA PHE A 78 6.11 11.21 -1.65
C PHE A 78 4.62 11.53 -1.82
N THR A 79 3.75 11.04 -0.94
CA THR A 79 2.31 11.32 -1.01
C THR A 79 1.99 12.78 -0.71
N LEU A 80 2.68 13.38 0.24
CA LEU A 80 2.53 14.79 0.58
C LEU A 80 3.11 15.72 -0.50
N LEU A 81 4.15 15.27 -1.18
CA LEU A 81 4.81 16.05 -2.24
C LEU A 81 4.00 16.03 -3.55
N LEU A 82 3.24 14.96 -3.81
CA LEU A 82 2.53 14.74 -5.08
C LEU A 82 1.71 15.94 -5.55
N PRO A 83 0.88 16.62 -4.73
CA PRO A 83 0.06 17.74 -5.18
C PRO A 83 0.85 19.01 -5.52
N HIS A 84 2.14 19.06 -5.18
CA HIS A 84 2.99 20.24 -5.34
C HIS A 84 3.99 20.12 -6.49
N LEU A 85 4.00 18.99 -7.20
CA LEU A 85 4.95 18.71 -8.27
C LEU A 85 4.40 19.10 -9.65
N GLY A 86 5.32 19.46 -10.56
CA GLY A 86 5.00 19.54 -11.98
C GLY A 86 4.89 18.16 -12.63
N LEU A 87 4.47 18.08 -13.90
CA LEU A 87 4.18 16.83 -14.60
C LEU A 87 5.29 15.77 -14.48
N THR A 88 6.53 16.12 -14.82
CA THR A 88 7.66 15.18 -14.75
C THR A 88 7.91 14.70 -13.31
N GLY A 89 7.85 15.62 -12.36
CA GLY A 89 7.97 15.30 -10.94
C GLY A 89 6.87 14.35 -10.46
N THR A 90 5.64 14.57 -10.89
CA THR A 90 4.48 13.71 -10.58
C THR A 90 4.68 12.29 -11.11
N ILE A 91 5.20 12.11 -12.31
CA ILE A 91 5.48 10.79 -12.90
C ILE A 91 6.54 10.05 -12.08
N ILE A 92 7.69 10.69 -11.82
CA ILE A 92 8.78 10.08 -11.06
C ILE A 92 8.31 9.74 -9.65
N ASN A 93 7.59 10.65 -9.02
CA ASN A 93 7.05 10.49 -7.68
C ASN A 93 6.01 9.37 -7.61
N SER A 94 5.14 9.22 -8.61
CA SER A 94 4.17 8.14 -8.68
C SER A 94 4.83 6.76 -8.80
N ILE A 95 5.92 6.65 -9.55
CA ILE A 95 6.74 5.42 -9.62
C ILE A 95 7.27 5.07 -8.23
N ALA A 96 7.85 6.03 -7.52
CA ALA A 96 8.35 5.82 -6.15
C ALA A 96 7.22 5.39 -5.19
N ILE A 97 6.06 6.04 -5.25
CA ILE A 97 4.88 5.67 -4.49
C ILE A 97 4.45 4.24 -4.82
N GLY A 98 4.33 3.88 -6.10
CA GLY A 98 3.93 2.55 -6.55
C GLY A 98 4.85 1.46 -6.00
N LEU A 99 6.16 1.63 -6.14
CA LEU A 99 7.17 0.69 -5.64
C LEU A 99 7.08 0.53 -4.11
N VAL A 100 7.09 1.64 -3.38
CA VAL A 100 7.18 1.63 -1.91
C VAL A 100 5.88 1.12 -1.29
N ILE A 101 4.71 1.60 -1.73
CA ILE A 101 3.42 1.23 -1.12
C ILE A 101 3.09 -0.24 -1.34
N SER A 102 3.43 -0.78 -2.53
CA SER A 102 3.08 -2.14 -2.92
C SER A 102 3.96 -3.20 -2.27
N SER A 103 5.21 -2.86 -1.92
CA SER A 103 6.14 -3.79 -1.26
C SER A 103 5.63 -4.28 0.11
N ALA A 104 4.80 -3.51 0.80
CA ALA A 104 4.27 -3.92 2.10
C ALA A 104 3.06 -4.87 2.02
N PHE A 105 2.43 -5.04 0.86
CA PHE A 105 1.27 -5.92 0.78
C PHE A 105 1.65 -7.38 1.06
N SER A 106 2.67 -7.89 0.37
CA SER A 106 3.19 -9.23 0.61
C SER A 106 3.66 -9.40 2.06
N ALA A 107 4.35 -8.40 2.62
CA ALA A 107 4.79 -8.39 4.01
C ALA A 107 3.61 -8.49 5.00
N MET A 108 2.51 -7.78 4.74
CA MET A 108 1.32 -7.83 5.60
C MET A 108 0.63 -9.18 5.57
N VAL A 109 0.53 -9.81 4.39
CA VAL A 109 -0.05 -11.15 4.24
C VAL A 109 0.79 -12.18 4.98
N VAL A 110 2.11 -12.18 4.78
CA VAL A 110 3.05 -13.08 5.47
C VAL A 110 2.96 -12.88 7.00
N TYR A 111 3.01 -11.64 7.45
CA TYR A 111 2.90 -11.31 8.88
C TYR A 111 1.58 -11.82 9.50
N ALA A 112 0.47 -11.68 8.77
CA ALA A 112 -0.82 -12.16 9.24
C ALA A 112 -0.89 -13.70 9.32
N GLN A 113 -0.25 -14.39 8.36
CA GLN A 113 -0.12 -15.84 8.35
C GLN A 113 0.76 -16.34 9.49
N GLU A 114 1.84 -15.64 9.83
CA GLU A 114 2.69 -15.94 10.98
C GLU A 114 1.92 -15.81 12.33
N LEU A 115 0.98 -14.86 12.41
CA LEU A 115 0.14 -14.67 13.60
C LEU A 115 -0.99 -15.71 13.74
N THR A 116 -1.32 -16.45 12.67
CA THR A 116 -2.41 -17.42 12.66
C THR A 116 -1.99 -18.72 11.96
N PRO A 117 -1.08 -19.48 12.56
CA PRO A 117 -0.60 -20.73 11.99
C PRO A 117 -1.76 -21.73 11.81
N GLY A 118 -1.76 -22.43 10.67
CA GLY A 118 -2.80 -23.39 10.30
C GLY A 118 -3.97 -22.81 9.46
N ASN A 119 -4.12 -21.47 9.37
CA ASN A 119 -5.22 -20.83 8.64
C ASN A 119 -4.74 -19.98 7.44
N VAL A 120 -3.67 -20.40 6.79
CA VAL A 120 -3.00 -19.63 5.71
C VAL A 120 -3.97 -19.20 4.59
N GLY A 121 -4.82 -20.15 4.13
CA GLY A 121 -5.79 -19.88 3.07
C GLY A 121 -6.88 -18.90 3.50
N ALA A 122 -7.42 -19.03 4.72
CA ALA A 122 -8.45 -18.14 5.25
C ALA A 122 -7.90 -16.72 5.43
N VAL A 123 -6.67 -16.57 5.93
CA VAL A 123 -6.00 -15.29 6.07
C VAL A 123 -5.77 -14.63 4.71
N ALA A 124 -5.23 -15.37 3.75
CA ALA A 124 -5.02 -14.85 2.40
C ALA A 124 -6.36 -14.41 1.76
N GLY A 125 -7.39 -15.25 1.84
CA GLY A 125 -8.73 -14.93 1.34
C GLY A 125 -9.33 -13.67 1.98
N LEU A 126 -9.20 -13.52 3.30
CA LEU A 126 -9.64 -12.33 4.03
C LEU A 126 -8.91 -11.08 3.56
N PHE A 127 -7.58 -11.14 3.44
CA PHE A 127 -6.77 -10.00 3.04
C PHE A 127 -7.03 -9.58 1.59
N PHE A 128 -7.08 -10.53 0.66
CA PHE A 128 -7.42 -10.24 -0.73
C PHE A 128 -8.86 -9.76 -0.87
N GLY A 129 -9.83 -10.44 -0.24
CA GLY A 129 -11.23 -10.06 -0.29
C GLY A 129 -11.49 -8.66 0.26
N LEU A 130 -10.92 -8.32 1.42
CA LEU A 130 -10.99 -6.98 1.98
C LEU A 130 -10.30 -5.94 1.10
N SER A 131 -9.11 -6.24 0.56
CA SER A 131 -8.37 -5.32 -0.29
C SER A 131 -9.17 -4.91 -1.52
N PHE A 132 -9.72 -5.88 -2.25
CA PHE A 132 -10.53 -5.61 -3.43
C PHE A 132 -11.90 -5.00 -3.09
N GLY A 133 -12.57 -5.51 -2.04
CA GLY A 133 -13.87 -4.99 -1.61
C GLY A 133 -13.78 -3.54 -1.12
N LEU A 134 -12.82 -3.24 -0.25
CA LEU A 134 -12.57 -1.89 0.24
C LEU A 134 -12.07 -0.96 -0.87
N GLY A 135 -11.31 -1.51 -1.83
CA GLY A 135 -10.90 -0.78 -3.02
C GLY A 135 -12.10 -0.29 -3.83
N GLY A 136 -13.08 -1.17 -4.09
CA GLY A 136 -14.31 -0.80 -4.81
C GLY A 136 -15.13 0.26 -4.07
N ILE A 137 -15.34 0.07 -2.76
CA ILE A 137 -16.04 1.06 -1.92
C ILE A 137 -15.25 2.39 -1.90
N GLY A 138 -13.93 2.32 -1.78
CA GLY A 138 -13.05 3.48 -1.80
C GLY A 138 -13.17 4.27 -3.10
N ALA A 139 -13.12 3.60 -4.24
CA ALA A 139 -13.31 4.24 -5.53
C ALA A 139 -14.68 4.96 -5.63
N ALA A 140 -15.76 4.30 -5.23
CA ALA A 140 -17.11 4.89 -5.26
C ALA A 140 -17.23 6.12 -4.34
N LEU A 141 -16.70 6.05 -3.12
CA LEU A 141 -16.73 7.18 -2.18
C LEU A 141 -15.88 8.35 -2.67
N LEU A 142 -14.68 8.09 -3.16
CA LEU A 142 -13.80 9.13 -3.68
C LEU A 142 -14.36 9.76 -4.95
N GLY A 143 -15.06 8.99 -5.81
CA GLY A 143 -15.78 9.51 -6.96
C GLY A 143 -16.88 10.47 -6.55
N ALA A 144 -17.71 10.08 -5.59
CA ALA A 144 -18.77 10.96 -5.08
C ALA A 144 -18.23 12.25 -4.44
N ILE A 145 -17.03 12.21 -3.84
CA ILE A 145 -16.35 13.41 -3.34
C ILE A 145 -15.80 14.25 -4.49
N ALA A 146 -15.15 13.61 -5.49
CA ALA A 146 -14.61 14.30 -6.65
C ALA A 146 -15.68 15.05 -7.44
N ASP A 147 -16.85 14.43 -7.62
CA ASP A 147 -18.01 15.03 -8.32
C ASP A 147 -18.56 16.27 -7.61
N ARG A 148 -18.43 16.34 -6.29
CA ARG A 148 -18.91 17.47 -5.47
C ARG A 148 -17.86 18.55 -5.21
N THR A 149 -16.59 18.24 -5.41
CA THR A 149 -15.47 19.14 -5.10
C THR A 149 -14.53 19.28 -6.30
N SER A 150 -13.43 18.55 -6.28
CA SER A 150 -12.48 18.43 -7.39
C SER A 150 -11.58 17.20 -7.20
N ILE A 151 -10.99 16.72 -8.28
CA ILE A 151 -10.02 15.62 -8.22
C ILE A 151 -8.78 16.01 -7.41
N GLY A 152 -8.32 17.27 -7.55
CA GLY A 152 -7.20 17.80 -6.75
C GLY A 152 -7.46 17.75 -5.25
N PHE A 153 -8.68 18.05 -4.81
CA PHE A 153 -9.07 17.95 -3.41
C PHE A 153 -9.07 16.51 -2.89
N VAL A 154 -9.53 15.56 -3.72
CA VAL A 154 -9.45 14.12 -3.38
C VAL A 154 -8.01 13.69 -3.18
N TYR A 155 -7.08 14.13 -4.04
CA TYR A 155 -5.65 13.82 -3.90
C TYR A 155 -5.04 14.40 -2.63
N GLN A 156 -5.43 15.62 -2.25
CA GLN A 156 -4.99 16.24 -0.99
C GLN A 156 -5.45 15.44 0.24
N ILE A 157 -6.72 15.04 0.29
CA ILE A 157 -7.22 14.20 1.39
C ILE A 157 -6.51 12.85 1.42
N CYS A 158 -6.39 12.21 0.26
CA CYS A 158 -5.77 10.89 0.15
C CYS A 158 -4.27 10.91 0.52
N ALA A 159 -3.57 12.04 0.34
CA ALA A 159 -2.17 12.19 0.74
C ALA A 159 -1.94 11.96 2.24
N PHE A 160 -2.95 12.18 3.09
CA PHE A 160 -2.88 11.94 4.53
C PHE A 160 -3.23 10.50 4.93
N LEU A 161 -3.84 9.69 4.05
CA LEU A 161 -4.22 8.31 4.38
C LEU A 161 -3.03 7.45 4.83
N PRO A 162 -1.84 7.51 4.22
CA PRO A 162 -0.70 6.75 4.70
C PRO A 162 -0.25 7.11 6.12
N ALA A 163 -0.62 8.30 6.64
CA ALA A 163 -0.34 8.68 8.02
C ALA A 163 -1.06 7.78 9.05
N ILE A 164 -2.23 7.21 8.70
CA ILE A 164 -2.90 6.18 9.52
C ILE A 164 -1.98 4.97 9.70
N GLY A 165 -1.09 4.75 8.75
CA GLY A 165 -0.09 3.71 8.81
C GLY A 165 0.92 3.83 9.97
N LEU A 166 1.02 4.99 10.62
CA LEU A 166 1.81 5.14 11.86
C LEU A 166 1.30 4.23 12.98
N LEU A 167 0.03 3.80 12.93
CA LEU A 167 -0.48 2.76 13.82
C LEU A 167 0.29 1.43 13.70
N GLY A 168 1.02 1.22 12.62
CA GLY A 168 1.96 0.10 12.48
C GLY A 168 3.00 0.02 13.62
N ALA A 169 3.29 1.16 14.28
CA ALA A 169 4.15 1.20 15.47
C ALA A 169 3.68 0.25 16.56
N LEU A 170 2.40 0.04 16.67
CA LEU A 170 1.78 -0.79 17.69
C LEU A 170 1.77 -2.30 17.32
N LEU A 171 2.34 -2.69 16.18
CA LEU A 171 2.42 -4.11 15.78
C LEU A 171 3.40 -4.87 16.70
N PRO A 172 2.98 -5.98 17.33
CA PRO A 172 3.85 -6.86 18.09
C PRO A 172 4.92 -7.48 17.18
N ASN A 173 6.01 -7.97 17.77
CA ASN A 173 7.08 -8.63 17.02
C ASN A 173 6.82 -10.15 16.97
N PRO A 174 6.42 -10.76 15.83
CA PRO A 174 6.05 -12.17 15.80
C PRO A 174 7.21 -13.12 16.10
N ARG A 175 8.46 -12.66 15.84
CA ARG A 175 9.69 -13.44 16.15
C ARG A 175 10.05 -13.48 17.63
N ALA A 176 9.32 -12.79 18.49
CA ALA A 176 9.56 -12.74 19.94
C ALA A 176 8.68 -13.75 20.72
N GLY A 177 7.90 -14.60 20.04
CA GLY A 177 7.09 -15.63 20.68
C GLY A 177 7.94 -16.80 21.20
N PRO A 178 7.72 -17.29 22.46
CA PRO A 178 8.49 -18.38 23.06
C PRO A 178 8.37 -19.72 22.30
N GLU A 179 7.39 -19.86 21.44
CA GLU A 179 7.09 -21.10 20.72
C GLU A 179 8.07 -21.36 19.56
N VAL A 180 8.60 -20.32 18.91
CA VAL A 180 9.62 -20.44 17.84
C VAL A 180 10.98 -20.82 18.42
N ALA A 181 11.27 -20.41 19.65
CA ALA A 181 12.49 -20.80 20.36
C ALA A 181 12.50 -22.29 20.75
N ALA A 182 11.34 -22.91 20.93
CA ALA A 182 11.22 -24.32 21.28
C ALA A 182 11.45 -25.26 20.07
N ILE A 183 11.11 -24.81 18.86
CA ILE A 183 11.30 -25.59 17.61
C ILE A 183 12.76 -25.52 17.12
N ALA A 184 13.48 -24.47 17.47
CA ALA A 184 14.89 -24.27 17.09
C ALA A 184 15.88 -25.05 17.96
N LYS A 185 15.42 -25.76 19.00
CA LYS A 185 16.29 -26.59 19.87
C LYS A 185 16.49 -27.96 19.19
N PRO A 186 17.71 -28.32 18.76
CA PRO A 186 17.96 -29.65 18.24
C PRO A 186 17.65 -30.70 19.32
N PRO A 187 17.15 -31.90 18.95
CA PRO A 187 16.92 -32.94 19.90
C PRO A 187 18.24 -33.26 20.64
N ALA A 188 18.15 -33.30 21.95
CA ALA A 188 19.28 -33.73 22.77
C ALA A 188 19.60 -35.19 22.41
N VAL A 189 20.84 -35.42 21.93
CA VAL A 189 21.41 -36.73 21.64
C VAL A 189 21.82 -37.41 22.96
#